data_8fa56e1bd87a2b9177aa3c6a04dc4c3a
#
_entry.id   8fa56e1bd87a2b9177aa3c6a04dc4c3a
#
_cell.length_a   1.000
_cell.length_b   1.000
_cell.length_c   1.000
_cell.angle_alpha   90.00
_cell.angle_beta   90.00
_cell.angle_gamma   90.00
#
_symmetry.space_group_name_H-M   'P 1'
#
loop_
_entity.id
_entity.type
_entity.pdbx_description
1 polymer ?
#
loop_
_entity_poly.entity_id
_entity_poly.type
_entity_poly.pdbx_seq_one_letter_code
_entity_poly.pdbx_strand_id
1 'polypeptide(L)'
;MSKRLSARMSLALASIVSVAAACSAEDRPYTPSPANIEARERFQDAAFGVFIHWGVYSVLGDGEWVMHKKKMTVDEYRPLAARFNPTGYDPAEWVALFKRAGAKYITITSKHHDGFAMWDSKQTDWDIVDATPYGKDVLKMLAVECERQGMDLFFYHSHLDWTHPDYFPRGRTGRHSGRAESGEFPRYLDFMDAQLAELLNGDYGRVSGIWFDGWWDQKKRNRGKKELAEVDPKATFIDWRLDQTYGLIHRLQPACLIGNNHHVAPFPGEDFQMYERDLPGQNTTGFSADAEIGELPLESCDTINKSWGYKKDDKAIKSKRELVHYLVRAAGQGANLLLNVGPRPDGTIQPGFAKRLTQMGDWLGVNGETIYGTRSGPVTPQAWGVSTRRGDQAYLHVLKAPAAGDDGWVTLSGTAALGGAPIRAFPSGEPVPARRDGAGVLELKLPEAGGDGIDTILSVKLGE
;
A
#
# COMPACT_ATOMS: atom_id res chain seq x y z
N MET A 1 -9.13 -61.01 -78.81
CA MET A 1 -8.68 -61.17 -77.40
C MET A 1 -7.92 -59.91 -77.01
N SER A 2 -8.59 -58.97 -76.30
CA SER A 2 -8.02 -57.68 -75.94
C SER A 2 -8.11 -57.53 -74.44
N LYS A 3 -6.96 -57.36 -73.75
CA LYS A 3 -6.88 -57.06 -72.34
C LYS A 3 -6.86 -55.54 -72.15
N ARG A 4 -7.87 -54.98 -71.48
CA ARG A 4 -7.87 -53.61 -71.09
C ARG A 4 -7.14 -53.47 -69.73
N LEU A 5 -6.07 -52.70 -69.73
CA LEU A 5 -5.45 -52.18 -68.46
C LEU A 5 -6.20 -50.97 -67.99
N SER A 6 -6.70 -51.02 -66.77
CA SER A 6 -7.24 -49.87 -66.07
C SER A 6 -6.14 -49.24 -65.19
N ALA A 7 -5.76 -47.98 -65.47
CA ALA A 7 -4.88 -47.19 -64.66
C ALA A 7 -5.68 -46.57 -63.54
N ARG A 8 -5.31 -46.85 -62.29
CA ARG A 8 -5.81 -46.10 -61.08
C ARG A 8 -4.88 -44.95 -60.82
N MET A 9 -5.40 -43.75 -60.97
CA MET A 9 -4.75 -42.53 -60.56
C MET A 9 -5.01 -42.30 -59.04
N SER A 10 -3.95 -42.39 -58.21
CA SER A 10 -4.00 -42.10 -56.84
C SER A 10 -3.73 -40.56 -56.62
N LEU A 11 -4.73 -39.83 -56.20
CA LEU A 11 -4.54 -38.43 -55.70
C LEU A 11 -3.92 -38.48 -54.29
N ALA A 12 -2.70 -38.00 -54.18
CA ALA A 12 -2.08 -37.74 -52.92
C ALA A 12 -2.53 -36.34 -52.46
N LEU A 13 -3.36 -36.26 -51.41
CA LEU A 13 -3.68 -35.03 -50.72
C LEU A 13 -2.49 -34.67 -49.80
N ALA A 14 -1.74 -33.64 -50.15
CA ALA A 14 -0.73 -33.06 -49.28
C ALA A 14 -1.44 -32.16 -48.25
N SER A 15 -1.54 -32.64 -47.01
CA SER A 15 -2.00 -31.83 -45.88
C SER A 15 -0.89 -30.87 -45.49
N ILE A 16 -1.05 -29.59 -45.79
CA ILE A 16 -0.21 -28.52 -45.27
C ILE A 16 -0.62 -28.30 -43.81
N VAL A 17 0.16 -28.84 -42.88
CA VAL A 17 0.06 -28.51 -41.45
C VAL A 17 0.70 -27.15 -41.27
N SER A 18 -0.11 -26.12 -41.19
CA SER A 18 0.34 -24.79 -40.71
C SER A 18 0.72 -24.93 -39.25
N VAL A 19 2.00 -24.99 -38.96
CA VAL A 19 2.54 -24.78 -37.61
C VAL A 19 2.38 -23.27 -37.33
N ALA A 20 1.26 -22.90 -36.72
CA ALA A 20 1.18 -21.60 -36.07
C ALA A 20 2.21 -21.62 -34.93
N ALA A 21 3.27 -20.84 -35.08
CA ALA A 21 4.19 -20.57 -34.01
C ALA A 21 3.34 -19.99 -32.86
N ALA A 22 3.15 -20.74 -31.78
CA ALA A 22 2.66 -20.24 -30.53
C ALA A 22 3.74 -19.30 -30.03
N CYS A 23 3.58 -17.99 -30.29
CA CYS A 23 4.28 -16.97 -29.53
C CYS A 23 3.99 -17.25 -28.05
N SER A 24 5.01 -17.60 -27.30
CA SER A 24 4.90 -17.76 -25.86
C SER A 24 4.29 -16.50 -25.28
N ALA A 25 3.39 -16.64 -24.32
CA ALA A 25 2.72 -15.51 -23.66
C ALA A 25 3.70 -14.63 -22.85
N GLU A 26 4.98 -15.04 -22.83
CA GLU A 26 6.05 -14.46 -21.99
C GLU A 26 6.63 -13.14 -22.53
N ASP A 27 6.42 -12.78 -23.80
CA ASP A 27 7.02 -11.59 -24.42
C ASP A 27 6.04 -10.39 -24.59
N ARG A 28 4.82 -10.46 -24.04
CA ARG A 28 3.90 -9.32 -24.17
C ARG A 28 4.02 -8.42 -22.95
N PRO A 29 4.20 -7.09 -23.12
CA PRO A 29 4.14 -6.17 -21.99
C PRO A 29 2.79 -6.32 -21.28
N TYR A 30 2.83 -6.29 -19.94
CA TYR A 30 1.62 -6.35 -19.12
C TYR A 30 0.62 -5.27 -19.56
N THR A 31 -0.61 -5.68 -19.79
CA THR A 31 -1.73 -4.79 -20.09
C THR A 31 -2.81 -5.02 -19.05
N PRO A 32 -3.17 -4.00 -18.23
CA PRO A 32 -4.21 -4.15 -17.22
C PRO A 32 -5.57 -4.45 -17.86
N SER A 33 -6.34 -5.33 -17.22
CA SER A 33 -7.71 -5.62 -17.64
C SER A 33 -8.63 -4.41 -17.37
N PRO A 34 -9.80 -4.29 -18.02
CA PRO A 34 -10.79 -3.26 -17.68
C PRO A 34 -11.17 -3.26 -16.19
N ALA A 35 -11.32 -4.44 -15.59
CA ALA A 35 -11.62 -4.58 -14.17
C ALA A 35 -10.46 -4.07 -13.28
N ASN A 36 -9.21 -4.24 -13.70
CA ASN A 36 -8.05 -3.70 -12.99
C ASN A 36 -7.98 -2.18 -13.10
N ILE A 37 -8.25 -1.61 -14.29
CA ILE A 37 -8.30 -0.14 -14.49
C ILE A 37 -9.35 0.49 -13.57
N GLU A 38 -10.57 -0.07 -13.54
CA GLU A 38 -11.63 0.40 -12.63
C GLU A 38 -11.21 0.27 -11.15
N ALA A 39 -10.52 -0.81 -10.79
CA ALA A 39 -10.02 -0.99 -9.43
C ALA A 39 -8.95 0.05 -9.07
N ARG A 40 -8.04 0.42 -9.99
CA ARG A 40 -7.05 1.50 -9.80
C ARG A 40 -7.72 2.85 -9.56
N GLU A 41 -8.75 3.18 -10.35
CA GLU A 41 -9.53 4.42 -10.18
C GLU A 41 -10.21 4.45 -8.80
N ARG A 42 -10.90 3.36 -8.43
CA ARG A 42 -11.55 3.24 -7.12
C ARG A 42 -10.53 3.34 -5.97
N PHE A 43 -9.37 2.73 -6.11
CA PHE A 43 -8.29 2.82 -5.12
C PHE A 43 -7.78 4.25 -4.98
N GLN A 44 -7.57 4.96 -6.10
CA GLN A 44 -7.14 6.35 -6.09
C GLN A 44 -8.18 7.28 -5.45
N ASP A 45 -9.47 6.99 -5.63
CA ASP A 45 -10.57 7.74 -5.01
C ASP A 45 -10.71 7.50 -3.51
N ALA A 46 -10.15 6.40 -3.00
CA ALA A 46 -10.26 6.00 -1.60
C ALA A 46 -9.52 6.94 -0.65
N ALA A 47 -8.40 7.52 -1.05
CA ALA A 47 -7.56 8.47 -0.35
C ALA A 47 -7.04 8.03 1.04
N PHE A 48 -7.77 7.18 1.78
CA PHE A 48 -7.40 6.77 3.14
C PHE A 48 -7.70 5.29 3.41
N GLY A 49 -6.69 4.56 3.89
CA GLY A 49 -6.76 3.18 4.36
C GLY A 49 -6.10 2.99 5.73
N VAL A 50 -6.37 1.85 6.36
CA VAL A 50 -5.73 1.43 7.60
C VAL A 50 -4.85 0.21 7.36
N PHE A 51 -3.60 0.29 7.78
CA PHE A 51 -2.65 -0.81 7.77
C PHE A 51 -2.64 -1.52 9.12
N ILE A 52 -2.51 -2.84 9.11
CA ILE A 52 -2.47 -3.65 10.33
C ILE A 52 -1.23 -4.54 10.29
N HIS A 53 -0.24 -4.22 11.12
CA HIS A 53 0.88 -5.12 11.36
C HIS A 53 0.60 -5.96 12.61
N TRP A 54 0.21 -7.23 12.41
CA TRP A 54 -0.16 -8.11 13.48
C TRP A 54 0.26 -9.56 13.20
N GLY A 55 0.83 -10.22 14.20
CA GLY A 55 1.35 -11.56 14.10
C GLY A 55 1.98 -12.02 15.42
N VAL A 56 2.63 -13.19 15.40
CA VAL A 56 3.27 -13.80 16.57
C VAL A 56 4.31 -12.89 17.23
N TYR A 57 4.96 -12.00 16.47
CA TYR A 57 5.91 -11.01 16.99
C TYR A 57 5.30 -10.09 18.05
N SER A 58 3.98 -9.87 18.02
CA SER A 58 3.28 -9.01 18.99
C SER A 58 3.38 -9.54 20.42
N VAL A 59 3.59 -10.86 20.60
CA VAL A 59 3.76 -11.52 21.91
C VAL A 59 4.92 -10.93 22.69
N LEU A 60 6.01 -10.55 22.02
CA LEU A 60 7.18 -9.95 22.67
C LEU A 60 7.01 -8.46 22.95
N GLY A 61 6.09 -7.80 22.26
CA GLY A 61 5.82 -6.37 22.44
C GLY A 61 7.01 -5.48 22.12
N ASP A 62 7.80 -5.83 21.10
CA ASP A 62 9.00 -5.09 20.68
C ASP A 62 9.05 -4.85 19.16
N GLY A 63 7.88 -4.81 18.55
CA GLY A 63 7.70 -4.56 17.12
C GLY A 63 7.89 -5.81 16.26
N GLU A 64 7.61 -5.67 14.99
CA GLU A 64 7.57 -6.74 13.97
C GLU A 64 8.96 -7.29 13.60
N TRP A 65 10.00 -6.49 13.76
CA TRP A 65 11.39 -6.87 13.49
C TRP A 65 12.09 -7.58 14.67
N VAL A 66 11.37 -7.94 15.72
CA VAL A 66 11.94 -8.43 16.97
C VAL A 66 12.81 -9.68 16.78
N MET A 67 12.42 -10.62 15.92
CA MET A 67 13.21 -11.82 15.61
C MET A 67 14.61 -11.43 15.08
N HIS A 68 14.66 -10.55 14.09
CA HIS A 68 15.91 -10.08 13.50
C HIS A 68 16.74 -9.23 14.49
N LYS A 69 16.12 -8.25 15.17
CA LYS A 69 16.80 -7.33 16.10
C LYS A 69 17.41 -8.03 17.29
N LYS A 70 16.71 -9.04 17.82
CA LYS A 70 17.20 -9.88 18.95
C LYS A 70 18.04 -11.05 18.50
N LYS A 71 18.27 -11.20 17.18
CA LYS A 71 19.06 -12.30 16.60
C LYS A 71 18.55 -13.67 16.99
N MET A 72 17.23 -13.82 17.13
CA MET A 72 16.60 -15.08 17.50
C MET A 72 16.70 -16.11 16.38
N THR A 73 16.97 -17.35 16.75
CA THR A 73 16.87 -18.50 15.86
C THR A 73 15.41 -18.89 15.64
N VAL A 74 15.13 -19.72 14.64
CA VAL A 74 13.80 -20.30 14.39
C VAL A 74 13.33 -21.10 15.61
N ASP A 75 14.22 -21.90 16.21
CA ASP A 75 13.92 -22.73 17.37
C ASP A 75 13.59 -21.90 18.62
N GLU A 76 14.17 -20.71 18.78
CA GLU A 76 13.85 -19.78 19.87
C GLU A 76 12.56 -18.99 19.58
N TYR A 77 12.21 -18.79 18.30
CA TYR A 77 11.08 -17.95 17.92
C TYR A 77 9.76 -18.72 17.80
N ARG A 78 9.75 -19.91 17.21
CA ARG A 78 8.55 -20.73 17.00
C ARG A 78 7.74 -21.01 18.29
N PRO A 79 8.36 -21.24 19.45
CA PRO A 79 7.60 -21.44 20.71
C PRO A 79 6.73 -20.26 21.14
N LEU A 80 6.93 -19.06 20.57
CA LEU A 80 6.07 -17.90 20.85
C LEU A 80 4.63 -18.11 20.37
N ALA A 81 4.41 -18.92 19.34
CA ALA A 81 3.07 -19.23 18.83
C ALA A 81 2.15 -19.84 19.90
N ALA A 82 2.70 -20.67 20.80
CA ALA A 82 1.93 -21.23 21.92
C ALA A 82 1.40 -20.15 22.91
N ARG A 83 1.91 -18.94 22.84
CA ARG A 83 1.50 -17.77 23.64
C ARG A 83 0.65 -16.78 22.85
N PHE A 84 0.51 -16.97 21.54
CA PHE A 84 -0.31 -16.13 20.68
C PHE A 84 -1.74 -16.66 20.67
N ASN A 85 -2.57 -16.09 21.53
CA ASN A 85 -3.98 -16.49 21.68
C ASN A 85 -4.88 -15.26 21.69
N PRO A 86 -5.24 -14.71 20.52
CA PRO A 86 -5.96 -13.45 20.40
C PRO A 86 -7.46 -13.58 20.68
N THR A 87 -7.85 -13.96 21.88
CA THR A 87 -9.26 -14.13 22.28
C THR A 87 -10.05 -12.82 22.33
N GLY A 88 -9.38 -11.67 22.33
CA GLY A 88 -9.99 -10.35 22.24
C GLY A 88 -10.13 -9.82 20.81
N TYR A 89 -9.80 -10.61 19.79
CA TYR A 89 -9.96 -10.22 18.38
C TYR A 89 -11.43 -10.26 17.99
N ASP A 90 -11.95 -9.10 17.59
CA ASP A 90 -13.29 -8.95 17.03
C ASP A 90 -13.19 -8.22 15.67
N PRO A 91 -13.29 -8.94 14.53
CA PRO A 91 -13.17 -8.33 13.22
C PRO A 91 -14.32 -7.35 12.91
N ALA A 92 -15.51 -7.55 13.49
CA ALA A 92 -16.64 -6.64 13.29
C ALA A 92 -16.34 -5.28 13.94
N GLU A 93 -15.81 -5.28 15.16
CA GLU A 93 -15.41 -4.05 15.86
C GLU A 93 -14.23 -3.36 15.15
N TRP A 94 -13.26 -4.13 14.64
CA TRP A 94 -12.14 -3.57 13.88
C TRP A 94 -12.64 -2.83 12.63
N VAL A 95 -13.40 -3.50 11.78
CA VAL A 95 -13.94 -2.91 10.55
C VAL A 95 -14.81 -1.69 10.88
N ALA A 96 -15.68 -1.78 11.90
CA ALA A 96 -16.51 -0.66 12.32
C ALA A 96 -15.67 0.54 12.80
N LEU A 97 -14.59 0.30 13.56
CA LEU A 97 -13.67 1.36 13.98
C LEU A 97 -13.00 2.06 12.79
N PHE A 98 -12.51 1.28 11.81
CA PHE A 98 -11.84 1.83 10.65
C PHE A 98 -12.79 2.59 9.71
N LYS A 99 -14.04 2.12 9.58
CA LYS A 99 -15.10 2.88 8.90
C LYS A 99 -15.40 4.20 9.60
N ARG A 100 -15.52 4.19 10.93
CA ARG A 100 -15.68 5.45 11.71
C ARG A 100 -14.48 6.38 11.56
N ALA A 101 -13.28 5.84 11.37
CA ALA A 101 -12.08 6.63 11.06
C ALA A 101 -12.14 7.29 9.67
N GLY A 102 -13.04 6.86 8.80
CA GLY A 102 -13.16 7.31 7.42
C GLY A 102 -12.35 6.46 6.42
N ALA A 103 -11.70 5.38 6.85
CA ALA A 103 -10.97 4.50 5.95
C ALA A 103 -11.90 3.82 4.94
N LYS A 104 -11.39 3.61 3.73
CA LYS A 104 -12.08 2.94 2.62
C LYS A 104 -11.55 1.54 2.37
N TYR A 105 -10.35 1.24 2.82
CA TYR A 105 -9.72 -0.07 2.70
C TYR A 105 -8.86 -0.40 3.92
N ILE A 106 -8.61 -1.69 4.08
CA ILE A 106 -7.74 -2.27 5.10
C ILE A 106 -6.64 -3.05 4.40
N THR A 107 -5.39 -2.87 4.81
CA THR A 107 -4.27 -3.76 4.48
C THR A 107 -3.83 -4.47 5.75
N ILE A 108 -3.76 -5.81 5.76
CA ILE A 108 -3.32 -6.60 6.92
C ILE A 108 -2.18 -7.54 6.55
N THR A 109 -1.21 -7.69 7.44
CA THR A 109 -0.14 -8.69 7.26
C THR A 109 -0.72 -10.10 7.23
N SER A 110 -0.71 -10.74 6.05
CA SER A 110 -1.00 -12.18 5.93
C SER A 110 0.19 -13.00 6.39
N LYS A 111 1.39 -12.66 5.92
CA LYS A 111 2.67 -13.20 6.35
C LYS A 111 3.70 -12.08 6.39
N HIS A 112 4.32 -11.83 7.55
CA HIS A 112 5.45 -10.90 7.67
C HIS A 112 6.78 -11.65 7.50
N HIS A 113 7.90 -10.97 7.65
CA HIS A 113 9.26 -11.50 7.44
C HIS A 113 9.61 -12.72 8.32
N ASP A 114 8.91 -12.94 9.42
CA ASP A 114 9.06 -14.10 10.30
C ASP A 114 8.39 -15.38 9.78
N GLY A 115 7.79 -15.31 8.59
CA GLY A 115 7.19 -16.44 7.90
C GLY A 115 5.89 -16.97 8.50
N PHE A 116 5.39 -16.36 9.61
CA PHE A 116 4.17 -16.80 10.26
C PHE A 116 2.94 -16.43 9.44
N ALA A 117 2.15 -17.44 9.06
CA ALA A 117 0.91 -17.27 8.31
C ALA A 117 -0.27 -16.95 9.25
N MET A 118 -0.98 -15.86 8.98
CA MET A 118 -2.14 -15.44 9.77
C MET A 118 -3.46 -16.06 9.30
N TRP A 119 -3.41 -17.12 8.48
CA TRP A 119 -4.53 -17.89 7.96
C TRP A 119 -4.25 -19.40 8.04
N ASP A 120 -5.26 -20.24 7.77
CA ASP A 120 -5.15 -21.71 7.70
C ASP A 120 -4.43 -22.12 6.40
N SER A 121 -3.09 -22.00 6.36
CA SER A 121 -2.27 -22.33 5.18
C SER A 121 -2.07 -23.84 5.06
N LYS A 122 -2.26 -24.36 3.85
CA LYS A 122 -1.96 -25.78 3.56
C LYS A 122 -0.52 -26.00 3.11
N GLN A 123 0.27 -24.93 3.08
CA GLN A 123 1.68 -24.96 2.67
C GLN A 123 2.63 -25.12 3.87
N THR A 124 2.15 -24.86 5.09
CA THR A 124 2.97 -24.86 6.29
C THR A 124 2.11 -25.10 7.54
N ASP A 125 2.70 -25.69 8.59
CA ASP A 125 2.17 -25.75 9.95
C ASP A 125 2.57 -24.54 10.82
N TRP A 126 3.34 -23.60 10.22
CA TRP A 126 3.76 -22.37 10.87
C TRP A 126 2.71 -21.27 10.62
N ASP A 127 1.51 -21.51 11.11
CA ASP A 127 0.36 -20.65 10.95
C ASP A 127 -0.48 -20.52 12.23
N ILE A 128 -1.45 -19.60 12.19
CA ILE A 128 -2.27 -19.29 13.38
C ILE A 128 -3.21 -20.42 13.78
N VAL A 129 -3.60 -21.29 12.85
CA VAL A 129 -4.55 -22.38 13.12
C VAL A 129 -3.83 -23.57 13.75
N ASP A 130 -2.71 -23.99 13.16
CA ASP A 130 -1.99 -25.18 13.57
C ASP A 130 -1.01 -24.93 14.73
N ALA A 131 -0.32 -23.77 14.72
CA ALA A 131 0.74 -23.48 15.68
C ALA A 131 0.27 -22.79 16.96
N THR A 132 -0.98 -22.30 17.03
CA THR A 132 -1.45 -21.49 18.17
C THR A 132 -2.63 -22.12 18.89
N PRO A 133 -2.83 -21.82 20.19
CA PRO A 133 -4.03 -22.27 20.92
C PRO A 133 -5.32 -21.58 20.45
N TYR A 134 -5.22 -20.51 19.62
CA TYR A 134 -6.38 -19.82 19.06
C TYR A 134 -7.12 -20.67 18.03
N GLY A 135 -6.40 -21.37 17.16
CA GLY A 135 -6.93 -22.36 16.23
C GLY A 135 -7.99 -21.83 15.24
N LYS A 136 -7.94 -20.55 14.87
CA LYS A 136 -8.91 -19.93 13.96
C LYS A 136 -8.21 -19.05 12.92
N ASP A 137 -8.72 -19.08 11.70
CA ASP A 137 -8.27 -18.24 10.58
C ASP A 137 -8.77 -16.80 10.76
N VAL A 138 -7.88 -15.91 11.20
CA VAL A 138 -8.22 -14.50 11.44
C VAL A 138 -8.42 -13.71 10.16
N LEU A 139 -7.73 -14.10 9.06
CA LEU A 139 -7.90 -13.43 7.77
C LEU A 139 -9.26 -13.75 7.16
N LYS A 140 -9.71 -15.00 7.27
CA LYS A 140 -11.05 -15.40 6.85
C LYS A 140 -12.12 -14.66 7.62
N MET A 141 -11.97 -14.56 8.94
CA MET A 141 -12.90 -13.81 9.78
C MET A 141 -12.95 -12.33 9.39
N LEU A 142 -11.79 -11.71 9.11
CA LEU A 142 -11.72 -10.31 8.67
C LEU A 142 -12.35 -10.12 7.28
N ALA A 143 -12.07 -11.02 6.34
CA ALA A 143 -12.59 -10.96 4.98
C ALA A 143 -14.12 -10.98 4.94
N VAL A 144 -14.74 -11.87 5.73
CA VAL A 144 -16.21 -11.93 5.88
C VAL A 144 -16.78 -10.60 6.39
N GLU A 145 -16.13 -9.97 7.38
CA GLU A 145 -16.60 -8.70 7.91
C GLU A 145 -16.34 -7.53 6.95
N CYS A 146 -15.23 -7.53 6.23
CA CYS A 146 -14.96 -6.54 5.19
C CYS A 146 -16.04 -6.58 4.10
N GLU A 147 -16.37 -7.78 3.61
CA GLU A 147 -17.43 -7.96 2.63
C GLU A 147 -18.81 -7.48 3.17
N ARG A 148 -19.18 -7.93 4.38
CA ARG A 148 -20.43 -7.56 5.03
C ARG A 148 -20.58 -6.06 5.25
N GLN A 149 -19.48 -5.36 5.56
CA GLN A 149 -19.50 -3.94 5.86
C GLN A 149 -19.12 -3.04 4.67
N GLY A 150 -18.79 -3.61 3.50
CA GLY A 150 -18.37 -2.88 2.30
C GLY A 150 -17.02 -2.18 2.44
N MET A 151 -16.02 -2.88 2.99
CA MET A 151 -14.64 -2.42 3.16
C MET A 151 -13.74 -3.19 2.19
N ASP A 152 -12.94 -2.49 1.39
CA ASP A 152 -11.95 -3.14 0.54
C ASP A 152 -10.82 -3.76 1.39
N LEU A 153 -10.40 -4.99 1.05
CA LEU A 153 -9.38 -5.75 1.79
C LEU A 153 -8.16 -6.02 0.92
N PHE A 154 -6.99 -5.67 1.46
CA PHE A 154 -5.68 -5.96 0.89
C PHE A 154 -4.92 -6.87 1.84
N PHE A 155 -4.14 -7.80 1.31
CA PHE A 155 -3.20 -8.59 2.08
C PHE A 155 -1.77 -8.11 1.85
N TYR A 156 -1.08 -7.71 2.92
CA TYR A 156 0.37 -7.58 2.90
C TYR A 156 0.97 -8.99 2.89
N HIS A 157 1.91 -9.24 1.99
CA HIS A 157 2.60 -10.51 1.90
C HIS A 157 4.11 -10.30 1.72
N SER A 158 4.91 -10.79 2.65
CA SER A 158 6.37 -10.64 2.57
C SER A 158 6.98 -11.53 1.50
N HIS A 159 7.79 -10.96 0.62
CA HIS A 159 8.67 -11.70 -0.28
C HIS A 159 9.77 -12.44 0.48
N LEU A 160 10.33 -11.83 1.52
CA LEU A 160 11.37 -12.47 2.31
C LEU A 160 10.77 -13.31 3.44
N ASP A 161 11.53 -14.36 3.83
CA ASP A 161 11.13 -15.25 4.92
C ASP A 161 12.37 -15.65 5.74
N TRP A 162 12.37 -15.28 7.03
CA TRP A 162 13.47 -15.59 7.94
C TRP A 162 13.44 -17.03 8.45
N THR A 163 12.37 -17.78 8.20
CA THR A 163 12.16 -19.12 8.72
C THR A 163 12.19 -20.21 7.65
N HIS A 164 11.84 -19.89 6.40
CA HIS A 164 11.76 -20.88 5.33
C HIS A 164 13.16 -21.37 4.90
N PRO A 165 13.40 -22.71 4.88
CA PRO A 165 14.72 -23.27 4.58
C PRO A 165 15.19 -22.91 3.16
N ASP A 166 14.30 -22.92 2.18
CA ASP A 166 14.63 -22.66 0.78
C ASP A 166 14.74 -21.16 0.42
N TYR A 167 14.51 -20.23 1.39
CA TYR A 167 14.89 -18.84 1.20
C TYR A 167 16.42 -18.71 1.27
N PHE A 168 17.07 -19.17 0.21
CA PHE A 168 18.51 -19.23 0.07
C PHE A 168 18.92 -18.86 -1.38
N PRO A 169 19.91 -17.95 -1.60
CA PRO A 169 20.84 -17.40 -0.60
C PRO A 169 20.16 -16.51 0.41
N ARG A 170 20.67 -16.51 1.64
CA ARG A 170 20.18 -15.61 2.69
C ARG A 170 20.38 -14.16 2.26
N GLY A 171 19.33 -13.35 2.39
CA GLY A 171 19.37 -11.93 2.11
C GLY A 171 20.19 -11.14 3.12
N ARG A 172 19.91 -9.86 3.22
CA ARG A 172 20.60 -8.95 4.16
C ARG A 172 20.16 -9.13 5.60
N THR A 173 18.93 -9.62 5.80
CA THR A 173 18.27 -9.74 7.11
C THR A 173 18.07 -11.21 7.51
N GLY A 174 17.67 -11.48 8.76
CA GLY A 174 17.40 -12.81 9.25
C GLY A 174 18.58 -13.80 9.24
N ARG A 175 19.81 -13.31 9.12
CA ARG A 175 21.01 -14.16 9.02
C ARG A 175 21.29 -15.01 10.26
N HIS A 176 20.74 -14.63 11.40
CA HIS A 176 20.89 -15.31 12.69
C HIS A 176 19.79 -16.36 12.95
N SER A 177 18.88 -16.57 11.99
CA SER A 177 17.71 -17.43 12.18
C SER A 177 18.04 -18.92 12.39
N GLY A 178 19.28 -19.36 12.20
CA GLY A 178 19.67 -20.76 12.37
C GLY A 178 19.28 -21.67 11.19
N ARG A 179 18.70 -21.13 10.12
CA ARG A 179 18.39 -21.89 8.90
C ARG A 179 19.64 -22.51 8.30
N ALA A 180 19.47 -23.62 7.59
CA ALA A 180 20.55 -24.26 6.84
C ALA A 180 21.25 -23.27 5.90
N GLU A 181 22.54 -23.51 5.60
CA GLU A 181 23.30 -22.71 4.62
C GLU A 181 23.16 -23.28 3.20
N SER A 182 22.02 -23.88 2.92
CA SER A 182 21.67 -24.46 1.62
C SER A 182 20.15 -24.39 1.45
N GLY A 183 19.69 -24.37 0.21
CA GLY A 183 18.27 -24.32 -0.15
C GLY A 183 18.12 -24.04 -1.64
N GLU A 184 16.91 -24.17 -2.14
CA GLU A 184 16.56 -23.96 -3.52
C GLU A 184 15.55 -22.82 -3.66
N PHE A 185 16.02 -21.63 -4.00
CA PHE A 185 15.17 -20.43 -4.09
C PHE A 185 13.93 -20.62 -4.96
N PRO A 186 13.97 -21.33 -6.10
CA PRO A 186 12.77 -21.64 -6.87
C PRO A 186 11.66 -22.36 -6.06
N ARG A 187 12.03 -23.28 -5.15
CA ARG A 187 11.04 -23.93 -4.28
C ARG A 187 10.39 -22.96 -3.29
N TYR A 188 11.16 -21.99 -2.81
CA TYR A 188 10.60 -20.93 -1.98
C TYR A 188 9.58 -20.10 -2.77
N LEU A 189 9.86 -19.77 -4.03
CA LEU A 189 8.92 -19.03 -4.87
C LEU A 189 7.66 -19.84 -5.16
N ASP A 190 7.80 -21.14 -5.42
CA ASP A 190 6.64 -22.04 -5.61
C ASP A 190 5.78 -22.10 -4.32
N PHE A 191 6.42 -22.15 -3.15
CA PHE A 191 5.73 -22.08 -1.86
C PHE A 191 4.99 -20.74 -1.69
N MET A 192 5.62 -19.62 -2.00
CA MET A 192 5.01 -18.28 -1.91
C MET A 192 3.82 -18.16 -2.88
N ASP A 193 3.97 -18.60 -4.13
CA ASP A 193 2.90 -18.58 -5.14
C ASP A 193 1.73 -19.47 -4.73
N ALA A 194 1.98 -20.63 -4.11
CA ALA A 194 0.93 -21.50 -3.57
C ALA A 194 0.18 -20.83 -2.41
N GLN A 195 0.89 -20.13 -1.50
CA GLN A 195 0.27 -19.33 -0.44
C GLN A 195 -0.61 -18.19 -0.99
N LEU A 196 -0.15 -17.49 -2.03
CA LEU A 196 -0.93 -16.46 -2.71
C LEU A 196 -2.17 -17.06 -3.39
N ALA A 197 -2.04 -18.24 -3.99
CA ALA A 197 -3.18 -18.94 -4.58
C ALA A 197 -4.24 -19.33 -3.53
N GLU A 198 -3.84 -19.72 -2.32
CA GLU A 198 -4.79 -19.94 -1.21
C GLU A 198 -5.58 -18.68 -0.86
N LEU A 199 -4.90 -17.53 -0.75
CA LEU A 199 -5.53 -16.27 -0.40
C LEU A 199 -6.46 -15.72 -1.50
N LEU A 200 -6.25 -16.13 -2.77
CA LEU A 200 -6.93 -15.58 -3.95
C LEU A 200 -7.89 -16.56 -4.63
N ASN A 201 -8.03 -17.79 -4.16
CA ASN A 201 -8.88 -18.84 -4.76
C ASN A 201 -10.39 -18.57 -4.65
N GLY A 202 -10.80 -17.50 -3.96
CA GLY A 202 -12.18 -17.13 -3.69
C GLY A 202 -12.68 -17.46 -2.28
N ASP A 203 -11.94 -18.25 -1.51
CA ASP A 203 -12.32 -18.56 -0.12
C ASP A 203 -12.38 -17.33 0.77
N TYR A 204 -11.57 -16.32 0.48
CA TYR A 204 -11.54 -15.02 1.16
C TYR A 204 -12.42 -13.96 0.46
N GLY A 205 -13.28 -14.37 -0.48
CA GLY A 205 -14.08 -13.47 -1.29
C GLY A 205 -13.25 -12.61 -2.24
N ARG A 206 -13.68 -11.36 -2.43
CA ARG A 206 -12.93 -10.40 -3.25
C ARG A 206 -11.76 -9.80 -2.46
N VAL A 207 -10.55 -10.10 -2.88
CA VAL A 207 -9.32 -9.47 -2.38
C VAL A 207 -9.00 -8.28 -3.29
N SER A 208 -9.00 -7.07 -2.72
CA SER A 208 -8.83 -5.83 -3.50
C SER A 208 -7.37 -5.58 -3.89
N GLY A 209 -6.40 -6.18 -3.18
CA GLY A 209 -5.00 -6.10 -3.58
C GLY A 209 -4.05 -6.93 -2.73
N ILE A 210 -2.83 -7.10 -3.27
CA ILE A 210 -1.67 -7.65 -2.59
C ILE A 210 -0.63 -6.54 -2.43
N TRP A 211 -0.20 -6.34 -1.20
CA TRP A 211 0.82 -5.39 -0.79
C TRP A 211 2.11 -6.14 -0.47
N PHE A 212 3.06 -6.16 -1.40
CA PHE A 212 4.33 -6.86 -1.22
C PHE A 212 5.38 -6.03 -0.51
N ASP A 213 6.27 -6.73 0.22
CA ASP A 213 7.44 -6.14 0.87
C ASP A 213 8.60 -7.15 0.93
N GLY A 214 9.81 -6.66 1.16
CA GLY A 214 10.95 -7.53 1.38
C GLY A 214 11.75 -7.90 0.13
N TRP A 215 11.33 -7.52 -1.08
CA TRP A 215 12.10 -7.70 -2.32
C TRP A 215 13.52 -7.14 -2.19
N TRP A 216 13.66 -5.99 -1.54
CA TRP A 216 14.91 -5.27 -1.29
C TRP A 216 15.94 -6.07 -0.47
N ASP A 217 15.56 -7.16 0.21
CA ASP A 217 16.46 -8.00 0.98
C ASP A 217 17.52 -8.68 0.11
N GLN A 218 17.21 -8.93 -1.17
CA GLN A 218 18.10 -9.53 -2.17
C GLN A 218 18.73 -8.49 -3.14
N LYS A 219 18.45 -7.18 -2.95
CA LYS A 219 18.96 -6.11 -3.81
C LYS A 219 20.49 -6.05 -3.79
N LYS A 220 21.12 -6.00 -4.97
CA LYS A 220 22.55 -5.71 -5.11
C LYS A 220 22.82 -4.27 -4.70
N ARG A 221 23.86 -4.06 -3.93
CA ARG A 221 24.31 -2.72 -3.50
C ARG A 221 25.77 -2.53 -3.81
N ASN A 222 26.14 -1.31 -4.20
CA ASN A 222 27.53 -0.88 -4.18
C ASN A 222 28.04 -0.86 -2.74
N ARG A 223 28.93 -1.77 -2.38
CA ARG A 223 29.61 -1.76 -1.08
C ARG A 223 30.80 -0.82 -1.14
N GLY A 224 30.56 0.48 -1.02
CA GLY A 224 31.56 1.45 -0.54
C GLY A 224 32.85 1.62 -1.30
N LYS A 225 32.98 1.17 -2.56
CA LYS A 225 34.12 1.48 -3.42
C LYS A 225 33.68 2.53 -4.45
N LYS A 226 34.42 3.67 -4.45
CA LYS A 226 34.17 4.86 -5.29
C LYS A 226 34.19 4.63 -6.81
N GLU A 227 34.44 3.42 -7.28
CA GLU A 227 34.73 3.09 -8.68
C GLU A 227 33.91 1.90 -9.23
N LEU A 228 32.85 1.47 -8.55
CA LEU A 228 31.93 0.49 -9.15
C LEU A 228 30.92 1.23 -10.01
N ALA A 229 30.82 0.81 -11.28
CA ALA A 229 29.76 1.21 -12.20
C ALA A 229 28.42 1.26 -11.48
N GLU A 230 27.56 2.20 -11.82
CA GLU A 230 26.19 2.30 -11.30
C GLU A 230 25.53 0.92 -11.38
N VAL A 231 25.23 0.36 -10.21
CA VAL A 231 24.47 -0.90 -10.14
C VAL A 231 23.03 -0.54 -10.43
N ASP A 232 22.45 -1.19 -11.42
CA ASP A 232 21.02 -1.06 -11.70
C ASP A 232 20.21 -1.15 -10.38
N PRO A 233 19.42 -0.13 -10.03
CA PRO A 233 18.59 -0.13 -8.82
C PRO A 233 17.69 -1.35 -8.68
N LYS A 234 17.33 -2.00 -9.80
CA LYS A 234 16.50 -3.20 -9.85
C LYS A 234 17.29 -4.52 -9.80
N ALA A 235 18.62 -4.48 -9.77
CA ALA A 235 19.44 -5.69 -9.74
C ALA A 235 19.35 -6.43 -8.40
N THR A 236 19.06 -7.73 -8.46
CA THR A 236 19.00 -8.65 -7.31
C THR A 236 19.99 -9.82 -7.46
N PHE A 237 20.28 -10.51 -6.34
CA PHE A 237 21.12 -11.72 -6.36
C PHE A 237 20.41 -12.95 -6.88
N ILE A 238 19.08 -12.90 -6.92
CA ILE A 238 18.19 -13.98 -7.36
C ILE A 238 17.19 -13.44 -8.38
N ASP A 239 16.57 -14.30 -9.12
CA ASP A 239 15.40 -14.00 -9.92
C ASP A 239 14.15 -14.18 -9.06
N TRP A 240 13.33 -13.14 -8.92
CA TRP A 240 12.10 -13.18 -8.15
C TRP A 240 10.90 -13.74 -8.92
N ARG A 241 11.01 -13.96 -10.24
CA ARG A 241 9.92 -14.38 -11.12
C ARG A 241 8.65 -13.51 -10.95
N LEU A 242 8.84 -12.18 -10.79
CA LEU A 242 7.73 -11.26 -10.50
C LEU A 242 6.64 -11.30 -11.57
N ASP A 243 7.00 -11.47 -12.83
CA ASP A 243 6.08 -11.63 -13.96
C ASP A 243 5.15 -12.84 -13.77
N GLN A 244 5.67 -13.96 -13.29
CA GLN A 244 4.89 -15.19 -13.03
C GLN A 244 3.97 -15.00 -11.83
N THR A 245 4.49 -14.48 -10.72
CA THR A 245 3.72 -14.22 -9.49
C THR A 245 2.62 -13.17 -9.74
N TYR A 246 2.94 -12.05 -10.40
CA TYR A 246 1.94 -11.02 -10.72
C TYR A 246 0.91 -11.53 -11.71
N GLY A 247 1.35 -12.30 -12.73
CA GLY A 247 0.47 -12.99 -13.66
C GLY A 247 -0.46 -14.00 -12.98
N LEU A 248 0.00 -14.71 -11.95
CA LEU A 248 -0.84 -15.61 -11.15
C LEU A 248 -1.95 -14.82 -10.44
N ILE A 249 -1.61 -13.73 -9.75
CA ILE A 249 -2.56 -12.89 -9.03
C ILE A 249 -3.64 -12.36 -9.97
N HIS A 250 -3.25 -11.73 -11.08
CA HIS A 250 -4.20 -11.17 -12.04
C HIS A 250 -5.05 -12.22 -12.76
N ARG A 251 -4.56 -13.47 -12.90
CA ARG A 251 -5.40 -14.59 -13.43
C ARG A 251 -6.43 -15.04 -12.42
N LEU A 252 -6.07 -15.13 -11.13
CA LEU A 252 -6.98 -15.58 -10.08
C LEU A 252 -8.05 -14.51 -9.78
N GLN A 253 -7.64 -13.25 -9.65
CA GLN A 253 -8.54 -12.12 -9.40
C GLN A 253 -8.13 -10.92 -10.27
N PRO A 254 -8.73 -10.73 -11.47
CA PRO A 254 -8.33 -9.68 -12.42
C PRO A 254 -8.44 -8.24 -11.92
N ALA A 255 -9.22 -7.98 -10.88
CA ALA A 255 -9.36 -6.67 -10.24
C ALA A 255 -8.45 -6.52 -9.00
N CYS A 256 -7.69 -7.55 -8.61
CA CYS A 256 -6.77 -7.48 -7.49
C CYS A 256 -5.57 -6.59 -7.88
N LEU A 257 -5.33 -5.54 -7.11
CA LEU A 257 -4.24 -4.60 -7.33
C LEU A 257 -2.93 -5.11 -6.73
N ILE A 258 -1.83 -4.86 -7.40
CA ILE A 258 -0.50 -5.24 -6.93
C ILE A 258 0.33 -3.99 -6.66
N GLY A 259 0.85 -3.89 -5.44
CA GLY A 259 1.89 -2.94 -5.09
C GLY A 259 3.05 -3.63 -4.39
N ASN A 260 4.25 -3.07 -4.52
CA ASN A 260 5.45 -3.68 -3.97
C ASN A 260 6.39 -2.61 -3.36
N ASN A 261 6.66 -2.73 -2.08
CA ASN A 261 7.51 -1.82 -1.31
C ASN A 261 9.01 -2.10 -1.56
N HIS A 262 9.42 -2.09 -2.81
CA HIS A 262 10.81 -2.36 -3.23
C HIS A 262 11.70 -1.12 -3.25
N HIS A 263 11.13 0.09 -3.14
CA HIS A 263 11.84 1.37 -3.12
C HIS A 263 12.58 1.73 -4.43
N VAL A 264 12.05 1.28 -5.56
CA VAL A 264 12.51 1.62 -6.92
C VAL A 264 11.32 1.97 -7.80
N ALA A 265 11.56 2.32 -9.07
CA ALA A 265 10.48 2.48 -10.04
C ALA A 265 9.68 1.17 -10.22
N PRO A 266 8.37 1.23 -10.43
CA PRO A 266 7.52 0.04 -10.55
C PRO A 266 8.00 -0.99 -11.58
N PHE A 267 7.74 -2.27 -11.29
CA PHE A 267 7.91 -3.36 -12.24
C PHE A 267 6.64 -3.52 -13.09
N PRO A 268 6.76 -4.09 -14.31
CA PRO A 268 5.59 -4.47 -15.10
C PRO A 268 4.66 -5.38 -14.30
N GLY A 269 3.35 -5.06 -14.31
CA GLY A 269 2.35 -5.81 -13.56
C GLY A 269 1.99 -5.21 -12.20
N GLU A 270 2.68 -4.17 -11.74
CA GLU A 270 2.26 -3.40 -10.58
C GLU A 270 1.15 -2.41 -10.94
N ASP A 271 0.26 -2.16 -9.99
CA ASP A 271 -0.97 -1.39 -10.17
C ASP A 271 -0.98 -0.08 -9.37
N PHE A 272 -0.12 0.03 -8.35
CA PHE A 272 0.10 1.25 -7.59
C PHE A 272 1.54 1.30 -7.06
N GLN A 273 2.03 2.53 -6.84
CA GLN A 273 3.38 2.81 -6.36
C GLN A 273 3.36 3.28 -4.91
N MET A 274 4.33 2.84 -4.12
CA MET A 274 4.36 3.05 -2.68
C MET A 274 5.54 3.90 -2.21
N TYR A 275 5.30 4.67 -1.14
CA TYR A 275 6.29 5.49 -0.44
C TYR A 275 6.21 5.22 1.06
N GLU A 276 7.24 4.58 1.62
CA GLU A 276 7.28 4.27 3.05
C GLU A 276 7.78 5.47 3.85
N ARG A 277 6.91 5.99 4.73
CA ARG A 277 7.17 7.16 5.62
C ARG A 277 7.54 8.45 4.91
N ASP A 278 7.50 8.47 3.61
CA ASP A 278 7.69 9.63 2.75
C ASP A 278 6.42 9.95 1.99
N LEU A 279 6.25 11.18 1.59
CA LEU A 279 5.29 11.56 0.57
C LEU A 279 5.93 11.42 -0.82
N PRO A 280 5.15 11.27 -1.91
CA PRO A 280 5.69 11.20 -3.26
C PRO A 280 6.66 12.36 -3.55
N GLY A 281 7.83 12.03 -4.09
CA GLY A 281 8.89 13.00 -4.37
C GLY A 281 9.73 13.44 -3.17
N GLN A 282 9.48 12.89 -1.98
CA GLN A 282 10.33 13.07 -0.79
C GLN A 282 11.25 11.86 -0.60
N ASN A 283 12.36 12.09 0.08
CA ASN A 283 13.30 11.05 0.49
C ASN A 283 13.91 11.40 1.86
N THR A 284 13.04 11.58 2.85
CA THR A 284 13.45 11.98 4.22
C THR A 284 13.97 10.80 5.02
N THR A 285 13.51 9.59 4.68
CA THR A 285 13.92 8.34 5.32
C THR A 285 15.08 7.64 4.61
N GLY A 286 15.39 8.06 3.37
CA GLY A 286 16.42 7.45 2.53
C GLY A 286 15.93 6.21 1.76
N PHE A 287 14.64 5.89 1.82
CA PHE A 287 14.08 4.76 1.09
C PHE A 287 13.68 5.10 -0.34
N SER A 288 13.32 6.35 -0.62
CA SER A 288 12.70 6.78 -1.87
C SER A 288 13.70 7.36 -2.89
N ALA A 289 15.01 7.16 -2.70
CA ALA A 289 16.04 7.74 -3.58
C ALA A 289 15.95 7.29 -5.05
N ASP A 290 15.53 6.04 -5.27
CA ASP A 290 15.42 5.42 -6.59
C ASP A 290 13.94 5.30 -7.05
N ALA A 291 12.99 5.93 -6.32
CA ALA A 291 11.54 5.83 -6.57
C ALA A 291 11.04 7.09 -7.28
N GLU A 292 11.30 7.21 -8.59
CA GLU A 292 10.70 8.25 -9.41
C GLU A 292 9.17 8.08 -9.45
N ILE A 293 8.44 9.21 -9.44
CA ILE A 293 6.97 9.21 -9.53
C ILE A 293 6.58 8.81 -10.95
N GLY A 294 5.83 7.69 -11.05
CA GLY A 294 5.27 7.17 -12.30
C GLY A 294 3.83 7.63 -12.51
N GLU A 295 3.13 6.93 -13.43
CA GLU A 295 1.73 7.20 -13.78
C GLU A 295 0.72 6.37 -12.97
N LEU A 296 1.20 5.42 -12.15
CA LEU A 296 0.34 4.58 -11.34
C LEU A 296 -0.28 5.36 -10.17
N PRO A 297 -1.44 4.95 -9.63
CA PRO A 297 -1.92 5.41 -8.35
C PRO A 297 -0.84 5.36 -7.28
N LEU A 298 -0.81 6.36 -6.39
CA LEU A 298 0.22 6.50 -5.38
C LEU A 298 -0.32 6.18 -3.98
N GLU A 299 0.51 5.58 -3.14
CA GLU A 299 0.21 5.35 -1.74
C GLU A 299 1.41 5.74 -0.87
N SER A 300 1.16 6.48 0.21
CA SER A 300 2.14 6.73 1.27
C SER A 300 1.71 5.98 2.52
N CYS A 301 2.59 5.18 3.12
CA CYS A 301 2.29 4.51 4.37
C CYS A 301 3.14 5.03 5.53
N ASP A 302 2.52 5.17 6.70
CA ASP A 302 3.21 5.55 7.94
C ASP A 302 2.46 5.00 9.15
N THR A 303 3.10 5.05 10.31
CA THR A 303 2.57 4.52 11.57
C THR A 303 1.87 5.60 12.38
N ILE A 304 0.84 5.21 13.13
CA ILE A 304 0.16 6.11 14.10
C ILE A 304 1.07 6.47 15.29
N ASN A 305 2.09 5.65 15.57
CA ASN A 305 3.15 5.85 16.55
C ASN A 305 4.53 5.82 15.87
N LYS A 306 5.53 5.09 16.38
CA LYS A 306 6.85 4.92 15.75
C LYS A 306 7.11 3.51 15.23
N SER A 307 6.30 2.51 15.63
CA SER A 307 6.47 1.09 15.31
C SER A 307 5.35 0.59 14.39
N TRP A 308 5.66 -0.31 13.48
CA TRP A 308 4.64 -0.99 12.67
C TRP A 308 3.88 -2.00 13.53
N GLY A 309 4.55 -3.00 14.07
CA GLY A 309 3.96 -3.97 15.00
C GLY A 309 3.83 -3.43 16.42
N TYR A 310 3.09 -4.16 17.27
CA TYR A 310 2.92 -3.79 18.67
C TYR A 310 4.25 -3.63 19.39
N LYS A 311 4.43 -2.45 19.99
CA LYS A 311 5.58 -2.13 20.85
C LYS A 311 5.09 -1.53 22.16
N LYS A 312 5.23 -2.27 23.27
CA LYS A 312 4.65 -1.93 24.58
C LYS A 312 5.15 -0.60 25.15
N ASP A 313 6.41 -0.25 24.83
CA ASP A 313 7.07 0.94 25.36
C ASP A 313 6.94 2.16 24.44
N ASP A 314 6.37 2.00 23.22
CA ASP A 314 6.11 3.11 22.31
C ASP A 314 4.82 3.84 22.65
N LYS A 315 4.97 4.98 23.31
CA LYS A 315 3.88 5.88 23.72
C LYS A 315 3.74 7.12 22.81
N ALA A 316 4.56 7.20 21.77
CA ALA A 316 4.65 8.38 20.92
C ALA A 316 3.54 8.39 19.84
N ILE A 317 2.28 8.45 20.28
CA ILE A 317 1.11 8.52 19.37
C ILE A 317 1.06 9.92 18.75
N LYS A 318 1.05 9.98 17.40
CA LYS A 318 0.88 11.23 16.66
C LYS A 318 -0.43 11.93 17.07
N SER A 319 -0.41 13.26 17.12
CA SER A 319 -1.58 14.08 17.42
C SER A 319 -2.60 14.03 16.27
N LYS A 320 -3.86 14.42 16.53
CA LYS A 320 -4.88 14.61 15.48
C LYS A 320 -4.37 15.51 14.37
N ARG A 321 -3.73 16.65 14.71
CA ARG A 321 -3.16 17.61 13.76
C ARG A 321 -2.13 16.96 12.84
N GLU A 322 -1.16 16.23 13.40
CA GLU A 322 -0.12 15.56 12.60
C GLU A 322 -0.71 14.55 11.62
N LEU A 323 -1.68 13.74 12.06
CA LEU A 323 -2.33 12.72 11.23
C LEU A 323 -3.19 13.34 10.12
N VAL A 324 -3.99 14.36 10.43
CA VAL A 324 -4.78 15.08 9.43
C VAL A 324 -3.87 15.80 8.43
N HIS A 325 -2.81 16.47 8.91
CA HIS A 325 -1.86 17.15 8.02
C HIS A 325 -1.17 16.15 7.07
N TYR A 326 -0.87 14.93 7.56
CA TYR A 326 -0.25 13.91 6.72
C TYR A 326 -1.23 13.41 5.64
N LEU A 327 -2.48 13.13 6.02
CA LEU A 327 -3.55 12.76 5.08
C LEU A 327 -3.77 13.84 4.00
N VAL A 328 -3.90 15.10 4.41
CA VAL A 328 -4.11 16.23 3.49
C VAL A 328 -2.92 16.41 2.55
N ARG A 329 -1.69 16.29 3.06
CA ARG A 329 -0.49 16.39 2.22
C ARG A 329 -0.37 15.23 1.24
N ALA A 330 -0.72 14.00 1.65
CA ALA A 330 -0.76 12.86 0.76
C ALA A 330 -1.78 13.08 -0.37
N ALA A 331 -3.02 13.46 -0.04
CA ALA A 331 -4.06 13.75 -1.02
C ALA A 331 -3.66 14.89 -1.98
N GLY A 332 -3.04 15.97 -1.47
CA GLY A 332 -2.54 17.08 -2.29
C GLY A 332 -1.40 16.68 -3.24
N GLN A 333 -0.74 15.55 -2.99
CA GLN A 333 0.26 14.96 -3.88
C GLN A 333 -0.28 13.75 -4.67
N GLY A 334 -1.60 13.55 -4.66
CA GLY A 334 -2.28 12.49 -5.42
C GLY A 334 -2.09 11.09 -4.85
N ALA A 335 -1.69 10.97 -3.58
CA ALA A 335 -1.47 9.70 -2.92
C ALA A 335 -2.54 9.39 -1.86
N ASN A 336 -2.85 8.11 -1.72
CA ASN A 336 -3.57 7.61 -0.55
C ASN A 336 -2.67 7.65 0.69
N LEU A 337 -3.24 7.85 1.85
CA LEU A 337 -2.59 7.56 3.13
C LEU A 337 -3.00 6.17 3.63
N LEU A 338 -2.04 5.28 3.81
CA LEU A 338 -2.22 4.00 4.51
C LEU A 338 -1.64 4.11 5.92
N LEU A 339 -2.50 4.33 6.93
CA LEU A 339 -2.09 4.60 8.32
C LEU A 339 -2.06 3.31 9.14
N ASN A 340 -0.88 2.97 9.65
CA ASN A 340 -0.67 1.72 10.37
C ASN A 340 -1.04 1.76 11.85
N VAL A 341 -1.64 0.65 12.29
CA VAL A 341 -1.83 0.26 13.69
C VAL A 341 -1.19 -1.12 13.94
N GLY A 342 -0.63 -1.31 15.12
CA GLY A 342 -0.08 -2.61 15.56
C GLY A 342 -0.90 -3.13 16.74
N PRO A 343 -1.89 -4.02 16.55
CA PRO A 343 -2.71 -4.58 17.61
C PRO A 343 -1.88 -5.34 18.64
N ARG A 344 -2.40 -5.44 19.88
CA ARG A 344 -1.83 -6.25 20.95
C ARG A 344 -1.91 -7.75 20.62
N PRO A 345 -1.12 -8.60 21.29
CA PRO A 345 -1.16 -10.04 21.05
C PRO A 345 -2.51 -10.69 21.38
N ASP A 346 -3.33 -10.04 22.22
CA ASP A 346 -4.70 -10.48 22.52
C ASP A 346 -5.72 -10.09 21.43
N GLY A 347 -5.30 -9.39 20.38
CA GLY A 347 -6.16 -8.93 19.29
C GLY A 347 -6.83 -7.58 19.54
N THR A 348 -6.58 -6.92 20.65
CA THR A 348 -7.18 -5.60 20.94
C THR A 348 -6.39 -4.45 20.30
N ILE A 349 -7.10 -3.44 19.79
CA ILE A 349 -6.51 -2.17 19.36
C ILE A 349 -6.36 -1.25 20.57
N GLN A 350 -5.20 -0.62 20.72
CA GLN A 350 -4.93 0.26 21.86
C GLN A 350 -5.92 1.44 21.90
N PRO A 351 -6.49 1.78 23.07
CA PRO A 351 -7.46 2.87 23.19
C PRO A 351 -6.96 4.21 22.64
N GLY A 352 -5.66 4.50 22.77
CA GLY A 352 -5.05 5.69 22.19
C GLY A 352 -5.10 5.73 20.67
N PHE A 353 -4.94 4.58 20.00
CA PHE A 353 -5.05 4.46 18.54
C PHE A 353 -6.51 4.62 18.12
N ALA A 354 -7.44 3.90 18.75
CA ALA A 354 -8.87 4.02 18.49
C ALA A 354 -9.35 5.48 18.63
N LYS A 355 -8.91 6.19 19.68
CA LYS A 355 -9.20 7.63 19.86
C LYS A 355 -8.70 8.47 18.68
N ARG A 356 -7.46 8.27 18.21
CA ARG A 356 -6.90 9.05 17.09
C ARG A 356 -7.61 8.76 15.78
N LEU A 357 -7.90 7.49 15.51
CA LEU A 357 -8.68 7.08 14.33
C LEU A 357 -10.05 7.74 14.33
N THR A 358 -10.79 7.68 15.45
CA THR A 358 -12.10 8.36 15.57
C THR A 358 -11.97 9.87 15.33
N GLN A 359 -10.94 10.52 15.88
CA GLN A 359 -10.71 11.96 15.67
C GLN A 359 -10.40 12.32 14.21
N MET A 360 -9.75 11.43 13.45
CA MET A 360 -9.60 11.60 12.00
C MET A 360 -10.94 11.48 11.29
N GLY A 361 -11.75 10.50 11.69
CA GLY A 361 -13.10 10.33 11.16
C GLY A 361 -14.00 11.52 11.39
N ASP A 362 -13.95 12.12 12.60
CA ASP A 362 -14.70 13.35 12.91
C ASP A 362 -14.32 14.51 11.97
N TRP A 363 -13.02 14.67 11.69
CA TRP A 363 -12.53 15.67 10.75
C TRP A 363 -12.97 15.36 9.31
N LEU A 364 -12.86 14.09 8.87
CA LEU A 364 -13.27 13.65 7.55
C LEU A 364 -14.79 13.72 7.35
N GLY A 365 -15.58 13.55 8.40
CA GLY A 365 -17.04 13.70 8.37
C GLY A 365 -17.48 15.10 7.91
N VAL A 366 -16.67 16.12 8.19
CA VAL A 366 -16.91 17.51 7.77
C VAL A 366 -16.19 17.85 6.46
N ASN A 367 -14.96 17.35 6.29
CA ASN A 367 -14.04 17.83 5.24
C ASN A 367 -13.77 16.77 4.15
N GLY A 368 -14.38 15.59 4.24
CA GLY A 368 -14.08 14.46 3.34
C GLY A 368 -14.29 14.74 1.85
N GLU A 369 -15.17 15.69 1.51
CA GLU A 369 -15.36 16.15 0.13
C GLU A 369 -14.06 16.68 -0.49
N THR A 370 -13.20 17.28 0.31
CA THR A 370 -11.93 17.88 -0.14
C THR A 370 -10.80 16.86 -0.26
N ILE A 371 -11.06 15.59 0.11
CA ILE A 371 -10.10 14.48 0.19
C ILE A 371 -10.49 13.32 -0.75
N TYR A 372 -11.68 12.73 -0.53
CA TYR A 372 -12.12 11.55 -1.31
C TYR A 372 -12.45 11.91 -2.74
N GLY A 373 -12.06 11.05 -3.68
CA GLY A 373 -12.30 11.26 -5.11
C GLY A 373 -11.62 12.50 -5.67
N THR A 374 -10.58 13.01 -5.00
CA THR A 374 -9.79 14.14 -5.49
C THR A 374 -8.50 13.66 -6.15
N ARG A 375 -7.85 14.58 -6.83
CA ARG A 375 -6.49 14.45 -7.38
C ARG A 375 -5.66 15.64 -6.91
N SER A 376 -4.37 15.64 -7.15
CA SER A 376 -3.52 16.82 -6.92
C SER A 376 -4.14 18.06 -7.55
N GLY A 377 -4.22 19.15 -6.78
CA GLY A 377 -4.78 20.40 -7.24
C GLY A 377 -3.81 21.23 -8.08
N PRO A 378 -4.24 22.39 -8.55
CA PRO A 378 -3.44 23.25 -9.44
C PRO A 378 -2.27 23.96 -8.74
N VAL A 379 -2.24 23.97 -7.40
CA VAL A 379 -1.15 24.56 -6.62
C VAL A 379 -0.23 23.45 -6.12
N THR A 380 1.01 23.46 -6.59
CA THR A 380 2.04 22.53 -6.10
C THR A 380 2.26 22.70 -4.58
N PRO A 381 2.72 21.67 -3.87
CA PRO A 381 2.94 21.73 -2.43
C PRO A 381 3.78 22.93 -2.00
N GLN A 382 3.30 23.68 -1.02
CA GLN A 382 3.90 24.88 -0.47
C GLN A 382 4.18 24.73 1.03
N ALA A 383 4.98 25.62 1.60
CA ALA A 383 5.22 25.67 3.03
C ALA A 383 3.93 25.87 3.86
N TRP A 384 2.97 26.60 3.30
CA TRP A 384 1.68 26.86 3.92
C TRP A 384 0.70 25.69 3.79
N GLY A 385 0.82 24.83 2.77
CA GLY A 385 -0.11 23.72 2.54
C GLY A 385 -0.06 23.12 1.16
N VAL A 386 -1.20 22.60 0.71
CA VAL A 386 -1.38 21.89 -0.56
C VAL A 386 -2.72 22.25 -1.18
N SER A 387 -2.96 21.79 -2.41
CA SER A 387 -4.29 21.81 -3.01
C SER A 387 -4.72 20.44 -3.50
N THR A 388 -6.04 20.18 -3.44
CA THR A 388 -6.71 19.03 -4.05
C THR A 388 -7.71 19.53 -5.10
N ARG A 389 -8.15 18.64 -6.00
CA ARG A 389 -9.13 18.98 -7.05
C ARG A 389 -10.06 17.82 -7.36
N ARG A 390 -11.35 18.13 -7.51
CA ARG A 390 -12.37 17.24 -8.06
C ARG A 390 -13.10 17.95 -9.20
N GLY A 391 -12.91 17.50 -10.44
CA GLY A 391 -13.44 18.18 -11.62
C GLY A 391 -12.92 19.62 -11.72
N ASP A 392 -13.82 20.60 -11.79
CA ASP A 392 -13.53 22.03 -11.82
C ASP A 392 -13.42 22.67 -10.42
N GLN A 393 -13.65 21.92 -9.36
CA GLN A 393 -13.56 22.40 -7.99
C GLN A 393 -12.18 22.11 -7.40
N ALA A 394 -11.43 23.16 -7.03
CA ALA A 394 -10.19 23.07 -6.28
C ALA A 394 -10.40 23.46 -4.81
N TYR A 395 -9.63 22.82 -3.93
CA TYR A 395 -9.58 23.13 -2.50
C TYR A 395 -8.14 23.45 -2.11
N LEU A 396 -7.96 24.60 -1.43
CA LEU A 396 -6.68 24.99 -0.86
C LEU A 396 -6.69 24.67 0.62
N HIS A 397 -5.78 23.84 1.06
CA HIS A 397 -5.60 23.43 2.44
C HIS A 397 -4.48 24.25 3.08
N VAL A 398 -4.83 25.26 3.88
CA VAL A 398 -3.86 26.10 4.59
C VAL A 398 -3.57 25.47 5.95
N LEU A 399 -2.58 24.57 5.97
CA LEU A 399 -2.17 23.82 7.15
C LEU A 399 -1.32 24.65 8.13
N LYS A 400 -0.64 25.66 7.60
CA LYS A 400 0.16 26.63 8.34
C LYS A 400 0.05 27.98 7.66
N ALA A 401 -0.79 28.83 8.22
CA ALA A 401 -0.96 30.18 7.70
C ALA A 401 0.39 30.95 7.68
N PRO A 402 0.75 31.61 6.56
CA PRO A 402 1.83 32.59 6.57
C PRO A 402 1.51 33.76 7.50
N ALA A 403 2.52 34.52 7.92
CA ALA A 403 2.29 35.72 8.68
C ALA A 403 1.45 36.73 7.89
N ALA A 404 0.45 37.34 8.50
CA ALA A 404 -0.28 38.44 7.93
C ALA A 404 0.58 39.72 7.93
N GLY A 405 0.41 40.56 6.92
CA GLY A 405 0.91 41.92 6.93
C GLY A 405 0.18 42.80 7.96
N ASP A 406 0.65 44.04 8.11
CA ASP A 406 0.04 45.02 9.07
C ASP A 406 -1.43 45.32 8.72
N ASP A 407 -1.83 45.11 7.47
CA ASP A 407 -3.19 45.28 6.97
C ASP A 407 -4.07 44.00 7.10
N GLY A 408 -3.52 42.92 7.69
CA GLY A 408 -4.19 41.64 7.92
C GLY A 408 -4.30 40.75 6.69
N TRP A 409 -3.61 41.06 5.58
CA TRP A 409 -3.56 40.22 4.39
C TRP A 409 -2.46 39.16 4.48
N VAL A 410 -2.77 37.98 3.95
CA VAL A 410 -1.86 36.82 3.90
C VAL A 410 -1.58 36.49 2.45
N THR A 411 -0.32 36.36 2.08
CA THR A 411 0.10 35.94 0.73
C THR A 411 0.25 34.41 0.67
N LEU A 412 -0.48 33.77 -0.24
CA LEU A 412 -0.36 32.34 -0.55
C LEU A 412 0.49 32.15 -1.83
N SER A 413 1.76 31.83 -1.67
CA SER A 413 2.68 31.55 -2.77
C SER A 413 2.19 30.41 -3.68
N GLY A 414 2.59 30.41 -4.95
CA GLY A 414 2.29 29.35 -5.92
C GLY A 414 0.87 29.36 -6.50
N THR A 415 0.04 30.35 -6.17
CA THR A 415 -1.39 30.37 -6.49
C THR A 415 -1.76 31.07 -7.81
N ALA A 416 -0.78 31.47 -8.61
CA ALA A 416 -1.03 32.14 -9.91
C ALA A 416 -1.91 31.31 -10.86
N ALA A 417 -1.77 29.99 -10.84
CA ALA A 417 -2.56 29.05 -11.65
C ALA A 417 -4.08 29.05 -11.36
N LEU A 418 -4.52 29.68 -10.25
CA LEU A 418 -5.95 29.75 -9.89
C LEU A 418 -6.72 30.83 -10.70
N GLY A 419 -6.04 31.63 -11.48
CA GLY A 419 -6.66 32.73 -12.26
C GLY A 419 -7.43 33.73 -11.38
N GLY A 420 -8.41 34.41 -11.95
CA GLY A 420 -9.25 35.44 -11.28
C GLY A 420 -10.46 34.87 -10.51
N ALA A 421 -10.55 33.58 -10.30
CA ALA A 421 -11.70 32.92 -9.69
C ALA A 421 -11.98 33.41 -8.25
N PRO A 422 -13.26 33.58 -7.85
CA PRO A 422 -13.64 33.93 -6.51
C PRO A 422 -13.21 32.84 -5.49
N ILE A 423 -12.73 33.28 -4.34
CA ILE A 423 -12.34 32.41 -3.22
C ILE A 423 -13.46 32.35 -2.19
N ARG A 424 -13.79 31.16 -1.72
CA ARG A 424 -14.80 30.94 -0.68
C ARG A 424 -14.22 30.12 0.46
N ALA A 425 -14.69 30.35 1.67
CA ALA A 425 -14.39 29.50 2.82
C ALA A 425 -15.15 28.16 2.67
N PHE A 426 -14.49 27.04 2.99
CA PHE A 426 -15.14 25.73 3.04
C PHE A 426 -15.29 25.29 4.50
N PRO A 427 -16.42 24.69 4.90
CA PRO A 427 -17.59 24.32 4.08
C PRO A 427 -18.68 25.41 4.01
N SER A 428 -18.51 26.56 4.65
CA SER A 428 -19.56 27.58 4.76
C SER A 428 -19.99 28.20 3.43
N GLY A 429 -19.11 28.21 2.43
CA GLY A 429 -19.33 28.90 1.16
C GLY A 429 -19.23 30.44 1.23
N GLU A 430 -18.90 31.00 2.38
CA GLU A 430 -18.76 32.44 2.57
C GLU A 430 -17.67 33.02 1.67
N PRO A 431 -17.90 34.17 1.02
CA PRO A 431 -16.87 34.84 0.23
C PRO A 431 -15.66 35.24 1.09
N VAL A 432 -14.47 34.96 0.62
CA VAL A 432 -13.22 35.39 1.28
C VAL A 432 -12.68 36.61 0.54
N PRO A 433 -12.43 37.73 1.25
CA PRO A 433 -11.78 38.90 0.64
C PRO A 433 -10.43 38.48 0.07
N ALA A 434 -10.27 38.64 -1.24
CA ALA A 434 -9.10 38.24 -1.98
C ALA A 434 -8.72 39.27 -3.02
N ARG A 435 -7.41 39.45 -3.24
CA ARG A 435 -6.83 40.25 -4.30
C ARG A 435 -5.63 39.53 -4.89
N ARG A 436 -5.14 40.00 -6.03
CA ARG A 436 -3.94 39.42 -6.64
C ARG A 436 -2.89 40.47 -6.81
N ASP A 437 -1.63 40.11 -6.60
CA ASP A 437 -0.50 40.98 -6.92
C ASP A 437 -0.24 41.04 -8.44
N GLY A 438 0.75 41.83 -8.87
CA GLY A 438 1.12 41.98 -10.27
C GLY A 438 1.63 40.69 -10.94
N ALA A 439 1.99 39.65 -10.19
CA ALA A 439 2.37 38.33 -10.65
C ALA A 439 1.22 37.32 -10.60
N GLY A 440 0.01 37.74 -10.21
CA GLY A 440 -1.17 36.88 -10.08
C GLY A 440 -1.20 36.03 -8.78
N VAL A 441 -0.29 36.27 -7.85
CA VAL A 441 -0.26 35.56 -6.58
C VAL A 441 -1.41 36.03 -5.68
N LEU A 442 -2.07 35.06 -5.03
CA LEU A 442 -3.23 35.31 -4.20
C LEU A 442 -2.84 35.92 -2.84
N GLU A 443 -3.42 37.09 -2.56
CA GLU A 443 -3.45 37.69 -1.22
C GLU A 443 -4.89 37.69 -0.72
N LEU A 444 -5.10 37.30 0.52
CA LEU A 444 -6.45 37.18 1.08
C LEU A 444 -6.46 37.43 2.59
N LYS A 445 -7.64 37.75 3.12
CA LYS A 445 -7.90 37.75 4.56
C LYS A 445 -8.40 36.36 4.92
N LEU A 446 -7.51 35.55 5.53
CA LEU A 446 -7.89 34.19 5.95
C LEU A 446 -9.10 34.27 6.90
N PRO A 447 -10.14 33.46 6.67
CA PRO A 447 -11.17 33.28 7.68
C PRO A 447 -10.57 32.71 8.96
N GLU A 448 -11.22 32.95 10.09
CA GLU A 448 -10.83 32.23 11.30
C GLU A 448 -10.81 30.74 11.02
N ALA A 449 -9.75 30.06 11.49
CA ALA A 449 -9.61 28.62 11.27
C ALA A 449 -10.86 27.91 11.82
N GLY A 450 -11.55 27.17 10.97
CA GLY A 450 -12.79 26.49 11.32
C GLY A 450 -12.56 25.49 12.47
N GLY A 451 -13.43 25.53 13.47
CA GLY A 451 -13.57 24.53 14.53
C GLY A 451 -12.35 24.28 15.40
N ASP A 452 -11.42 23.42 14.97
CA ASP A 452 -10.26 23.00 15.76
C ASP A 452 -8.92 23.64 15.33
N GLY A 453 -8.96 24.51 14.31
CA GLY A 453 -7.78 25.23 13.81
C GLY A 453 -6.72 24.33 13.17
N ILE A 454 -7.08 23.11 12.76
CA ILE A 454 -6.14 22.15 12.15
C ILE A 454 -5.85 22.50 10.71
N ASP A 455 -6.89 22.87 9.94
CA ASP A 455 -6.82 23.17 8.51
C ASP A 455 -7.81 24.30 8.19
N THR A 456 -7.36 25.35 7.49
CA THR A 456 -8.24 26.35 6.90
C THR A 456 -8.42 26.04 5.43
N ILE A 457 -9.62 25.60 5.08
CA ILE A 457 -9.91 25.15 3.72
C ILE A 457 -10.62 26.24 2.93
N LEU A 458 -10.09 26.50 1.74
CA LEU A 458 -10.68 27.45 0.78
C LEU A 458 -11.11 26.70 -0.49
N SER A 459 -12.26 27.05 -1.03
CA SER A 459 -12.74 26.46 -2.25
C SER A 459 -12.68 27.47 -3.40
N VAL A 460 -12.32 26.98 -4.59
CA VAL A 460 -12.14 27.78 -5.81
C VAL A 460 -12.72 27.01 -6.98
N LYS A 461 -13.66 27.61 -7.71
CA LYS A 461 -14.14 27.04 -8.96
C LYS A 461 -13.21 27.50 -10.09
N LEU A 462 -12.49 26.53 -10.67
CA LEU A 462 -11.58 26.79 -11.79
C LEU A 462 -12.39 27.15 -13.03
N GLY A 463 -11.91 28.14 -13.82
CA GLY A 463 -12.46 28.43 -15.14
C GLY A 463 -12.17 27.30 -16.13
N GLU A 464 -12.99 27.19 -17.17
CA GLU A 464 -12.73 26.33 -18.33
C GLU A 464 -11.46 26.73 -19.07
#